data_66f2559510d9f987e1f1fad75f34a7a8
#
_entry.id   66f2559510d9f987e1f1fad75f34a7a8
#
_cell.length_a   1.000
_cell.length_b   1.000
_cell.length_c   1.000
_cell.angle_alpha   90.00
_cell.angle_beta   90.00
_cell.angle_gamma   90.00
#
_symmetry.space_group_name_H-M   'P 1'
#
loop_
_entity.id
_entity.type
_entity.pdbx_description
1 polymer ?
#
loop_
_entity_poly.entity_id
_entity_poly.type
_entity_poly.pdbx_seq_one_letter_code
_entity_poly.pdbx_strand_id
1 'polypeptide(L)'
;MNFKKAGIFRRSSEGSEQPEVQNDSGGMLAVWGSPGSGKTVTAVKIAKMLSAKKKNVILLLCDMTAPMLPCICSPDELECERSLGNILAAARIGENLIKHNLVTLKRSNYLTVLGLLKGENEYSIPPFTEKQAIELLDGLRQIAPYVIVDCGSYIANDILSAVALMEADSVLRLANCDLKSISYFSSQLPLLKDAKWDADKQYKVAAKAVPHPTHRKCVGRYGKRITTTRETAEATAVSLVPIGGD
;
A
#
# COMPACT_ATOMS: atom_id res chain seq x y z
N MET A 1 54.38 55.03 21.63
CA MET A 1 53.67 54.71 20.41
C MET A 1 52.91 53.39 20.64
N ASN A 2 51.61 53.46 20.75
CA ASN A 2 50.77 52.40 21.27
C ASN A 2 50.04 51.71 20.12
N PHE A 3 50.17 50.38 20.03
CA PHE A 3 49.29 49.55 19.24
C PHE A 3 48.33 48.81 20.15
N LYS A 4 47.07 49.21 20.15
CA LYS A 4 45.99 48.44 20.75
C LYS A 4 45.44 47.43 19.73
N LYS A 5 45.59 46.14 20.00
CA LYS A 5 44.86 45.03 19.34
C LYS A 5 43.52 44.90 20.02
N ALA A 6 42.46 45.17 19.30
CA ALA A 6 41.09 44.78 19.70
C ALA A 6 40.77 43.42 19.01
N GLY A 7 40.72 42.36 19.80
CA GLY A 7 40.21 41.09 19.37
C GLY A 7 38.70 41.04 19.53
N ILE A 8 37.98 40.93 18.44
CA ILE A 8 36.51 40.70 18.43
C ILE A 8 36.27 39.21 18.33
N PHE A 9 36.04 38.58 19.47
CA PHE A 9 35.48 37.22 19.49
C PHE A 9 33.99 37.36 19.18
N ARG A 10 33.60 36.97 17.97
CA ARG A 10 32.22 36.74 17.61
C ARG A 10 31.85 35.33 18.09
N ARG A 11 31.10 35.24 19.19
CA ARG A 11 30.40 34.03 19.57
C ARG A 11 29.34 33.75 18.47
N SER A 12 29.56 32.73 17.70
CA SER A 12 28.49 32.07 16.92
C SER A 12 27.51 31.45 17.90
N SER A 13 26.32 32.00 17.97
CA SER A 13 25.19 31.36 18.62
C SER A 13 24.90 30.07 17.83
N GLU A 14 25.17 28.95 18.43
CA GLU A 14 24.60 27.66 17.98
C GLU A 14 23.09 27.77 18.13
N GLY A 15 22.42 28.01 17.01
CA GLY A 15 21.00 27.80 16.90
C GLY A 15 20.75 26.31 17.09
N SER A 16 20.07 25.97 18.17
CA SER A 16 19.47 24.68 18.36
C SER A 16 18.43 24.50 17.24
N GLU A 17 18.81 23.79 16.19
CA GLU A 17 17.85 23.22 15.25
C GLU A 17 16.97 22.26 16.04
N GLN A 18 15.79 22.72 16.39
CA GLN A 18 14.73 21.83 16.82
C GLN A 18 14.43 20.93 15.62
N PRO A 19 14.35 19.60 15.79
CA PRO A 19 13.95 18.73 14.70
C PRO A 19 12.54 19.16 14.30
N GLU A 20 12.38 19.64 13.07
CA GLU A 20 11.08 19.87 12.48
C GLU A 20 10.28 18.58 12.65
N VAL A 21 9.20 18.67 13.39
CA VAL A 21 8.19 17.61 13.47
C VAL A 21 7.56 17.57 12.09
N GLN A 22 8.13 16.73 11.21
CA GLN A 22 7.51 16.42 9.94
C GLN A 22 6.12 15.89 10.28
N ASN A 23 5.09 16.64 9.92
CA ASN A 23 3.71 16.20 9.97
C ASN A 23 3.57 15.00 9.05
N ASP A 24 3.63 13.83 9.64
CA ASP A 24 3.58 12.52 8.97
C ASP A 24 2.12 12.23 8.65
N SER A 25 1.62 12.86 7.61
CA SER A 25 0.21 12.80 7.20
C SER A 25 -0.15 11.47 6.55
N GLY A 26 0.43 10.36 6.94
CA GLY A 26 0.02 9.03 6.52
C GLY A 26 -0.72 8.93 5.17
N GLY A 27 -1.28 7.78 4.86
CA GLY A 27 -2.12 7.62 3.67
C GLY A 27 -2.42 6.17 3.35
N MET A 28 -3.38 5.97 2.43
CA MET A 28 -3.75 4.66 1.91
C MET A 28 -3.18 4.48 0.51
N LEU A 29 -2.39 3.42 0.33
CA LEU A 29 -1.87 2.99 -0.96
C LEU A 29 -2.51 1.69 -1.38
N ALA A 30 -3.22 1.68 -2.50
CA ALA A 30 -3.70 0.46 -3.12
C ALA A 30 -2.68 -0.07 -4.14
N VAL A 31 -2.35 -1.35 -4.06
CA VAL A 31 -1.45 -2.05 -4.98
C VAL A 31 -2.26 -3.00 -5.84
N TRP A 32 -2.37 -2.70 -7.12
CA TRP A 32 -3.16 -3.45 -8.09
C TRP A 32 -2.36 -3.78 -9.34
N GLY A 33 -2.81 -4.77 -10.11
CA GLY A 33 -2.14 -5.10 -11.36
C GLY A 33 -2.46 -6.49 -11.90
N SER A 34 -1.80 -6.85 -12.99
CA SER A 34 -2.03 -8.13 -13.66
C SER A 34 -1.69 -9.33 -12.76
N PRO A 35 -2.36 -10.47 -12.95
CA PRO A 35 -2.02 -11.70 -12.23
C PRO A 35 -0.53 -12.05 -12.39
N GLY A 36 0.13 -12.39 -11.28
CA GLY A 36 1.55 -12.73 -11.28
C GLY A 36 2.52 -11.54 -11.42
N SER A 37 2.05 -10.29 -11.40
CA SER A 37 2.90 -9.10 -11.46
C SER A 37 3.68 -8.79 -10.18
N GLY A 38 3.44 -9.54 -9.10
CA GLY A 38 4.13 -9.35 -7.82
C GLY A 38 3.48 -8.30 -6.93
N LYS A 39 2.17 -8.08 -7.04
CA LYS A 39 1.38 -7.15 -6.18
C LYS A 39 1.66 -7.38 -4.71
N THR A 40 1.35 -8.58 -4.21
CA THR A 40 1.53 -8.96 -2.82
C THR A 40 2.97 -8.78 -2.34
N VAL A 41 3.95 -9.21 -3.15
CA VAL A 41 5.38 -9.01 -2.82
C VAL A 41 5.73 -7.54 -2.70
N THR A 42 5.17 -6.70 -3.58
CA THR A 42 5.40 -5.25 -3.56
C THR A 42 4.71 -4.61 -2.35
N ALA A 43 3.44 -4.94 -2.09
CA ALA A 43 2.69 -4.45 -0.92
C ALA A 43 3.40 -4.79 0.39
N VAL A 44 3.82 -6.05 0.56
CA VAL A 44 4.59 -6.52 1.73
C VAL A 44 5.92 -5.78 1.88
N LYS A 45 6.65 -5.55 0.78
CA LYS A 45 7.93 -4.82 0.83
C LYS A 45 7.73 -3.37 1.26
N ILE A 46 6.73 -2.68 0.72
CA ILE A 46 6.40 -1.30 1.09
C ILE A 46 6.02 -1.25 2.57
N ALA A 47 5.13 -2.14 3.03
CA ALA A 47 4.71 -2.20 4.42
C ALA A 47 5.91 -2.45 5.37
N LYS A 48 6.80 -3.38 5.02
CA LYS A 48 8.04 -3.63 5.78
C LYS A 48 9.00 -2.44 5.78
N MET A 49 9.13 -1.71 4.68
CA MET A 49 9.99 -0.53 4.61
C MET A 49 9.48 0.61 5.50
N LEU A 50 8.17 0.85 5.52
CA LEU A 50 7.55 1.84 6.41
C LEU A 50 7.70 1.43 7.87
N SER A 51 7.42 0.19 8.19
CA SER A 51 7.54 -0.38 9.53
C SER A 51 9.00 -0.33 10.05
N ALA A 52 10.00 -0.55 9.20
CA ALA A 52 11.42 -0.38 9.55
C ALA A 52 11.78 1.08 9.92
N LYS A 53 11.02 2.05 9.39
CA LYS A 53 11.09 3.47 9.77
C LYS A 53 10.26 3.80 11.00
N LYS A 54 9.78 2.79 11.75
CA LYS A 54 8.93 2.91 12.94
C LYS A 54 7.59 3.60 12.68
N LYS A 55 7.07 3.47 11.45
CA LYS A 55 5.73 3.94 11.09
C LYS A 55 4.71 2.83 11.36
N ASN A 56 3.59 3.15 11.99
CA ASN A 56 2.50 2.20 12.16
C ASN A 56 1.81 1.94 10.83
N VAL A 57 1.82 0.69 10.39
CA VAL A 57 1.32 0.25 9.09
C VAL A 57 0.33 -0.88 9.25
N ILE A 58 -0.78 -0.80 8.55
CA ILE A 58 -1.68 -1.93 8.33
C ILE A 58 -1.52 -2.40 6.89
N LEU A 59 -1.31 -3.69 6.70
CA LEU A 59 -1.35 -4.36 5.41
C LEU A 59 -2.66 -5.14 5.28
N LEU A 60 -3.55 -4.70 4.40
CA LEU A 60 -4.79 -5.38 4.06
C LEU A 60 -4.57 -6.26 2.82
N LEU A 61 -4.91 -7.54 2.92
CA LEU A 61 -4.79 -8.55 1.86
C LEU A 61 -6.19 -8.88 1.34
N CYS A 62 -6.52 -8.41 0.14
CA CYS A 62 -7.87 -8.54 -0.44
C CYS A 62 -8.06 -9.77 -1.33
N ASP A 63 -7.01 -10.58 -1.58
CA ASP A 63 -7.16 -11.75 -2.44
C ASP A 63 -8.07 -12.80 -1.80
N MET A 64 -9.30 -12.89 -2.31
CA MET A 64 -10.33 -13.83 -1.83
C MET A 64 -10.22 -15.23 -2.46
N THR A 65 -9.41 -15.36 -3.51
CA THR A 65 -9.21 -16.62 -4.23
C THR A 65 -8.06 -17.42 -3.62
N ALA A 66 -6.99 -16.74 -3.23
CA ALA A 66 -5.79 -17.34 -2.65
C ALA A 66 -5.36 -16.56 -1.40
N PRO A 67 -5.87 -16.92 -0.20
CA PRO A 67 -5.54 -16.25 1.04
C PRO A 67 -4.03 -16.15 1.28
N MET A 68 -3.52 -14.92 1.37
CA MET A 68 -2.08 -14.67 1.50
C MET A 68 -1.60 -14.49 2.94
N LEU A 69 -2.52 -14.35 3.89
CA LEU A 69 -2.17 -14.19 5.32
C LEU A 69 -1.29 -15.34 5.83
N PRO A 70 -1.58 -16.62 5.53
CA PRO A 70 -0.73 -17.75 5.95
C PRO A 70 0.64 -17.80 5.26
N CYS A 71 0.83 -17.05 4.18
CA CYS A 71 2.12 -16.94 3.48
C CYS A 71 3.02 -15.84 4.04
N ILE A 72 2.43 -14.90 4.80
CA ILE A 72 3.11 -13.71 5.33
C ILE A 72 3.39 -13.85 6.82
N CYS A 73 2.42 -14.38 7.57
CA CYS A 73 2.50 -14.62 8.99
C CYS A 73 2.98 -16.05 9.27
N SER A 74 3.79 -16.21 10.33
CA SER A 74 4.16 -17.55 10.78
C SER A 74 2.98 -18.26 11.47
N PRO A 75 2.93 -19.60 11.47
CA PRO A 75 1.82 -20.32 12.09
C PRO A 75 1.56 -19.98 13.56
N ASP A 76 2.59 -19.58 14.29
CA ASP A 76 2.51 -19.17 15.70
C ASP A 76 2.04 -17.72 15.91
N GLU A 77 1.87 -16.96 14.81
CA GLU A 77 1.26 -15.62 14.80
C GLU A 77 -0.22 -15.69 14.41
N LEU A 78 -0.65 -16.78 13.78
CA LEU A 78 -2.01 -16.96 13.29
C LEU A 78 -2.90 -17.55 14.39
N GLU A 79 -3.89 -16.79 14.78
CA GLU A 79 -5.00 -17.28 15.63
C GLU A 79 -6.17 -17.64 14.70
N CYS A 80 -6.74 -18.84 14.91
CA CYS A 80 -7.82 -19.37 14.05
C CYS A 80 -9.08 -18.50 14.01
N GLU A 81 -9.19 -17.53 14.89
CA GLU A 81 -10.35 -16.64 15.02
C GLU A 81 -10.12 -15.24 14.42
N ARG A 82 -8.91 -14.90 13.96
CA ARG A 82 -8.59 -13.57 13.44
C ARG A 82 -8.57 -13.58 11.92
N SER A 83 -9.68 -13.14 11.34
CA SER A 83 -9.85 -13.14 9.89
C SER A 83 -10.56 -11.89 9.38
N LEU A 84 -10.19 -11.49 8.17
CA LEU A 84 -10.95 -10.54 7.37
C LEU A 84 -12.40 -11.02 7.13
N GLY A 85 -12.59 -12.33 7.00
CA GLY A 85 -13.91 -12.95 6.83
C GLY A 85 -14.87 -12.62 7.97
N ASN A 86 -14.39 -12.62 9.22
CA ASN A 86 -15.19 -12.26 10.39
C ASN A 86 -15.67 -10.80 10.35
N ILE A 87 -14.83 -9.91 9.84
CA ILE A 87 -15.18 -8.49 9.72
C ILE A 87 -16.25 -8.31 8.64
N LEU A 88 -16.04 -8.92 7.46
CA LEU A 88 -16.96 -8.80 6.33
C LEU A 88 -18.31 -9.48 6.57
N ALA A 89 -18.35 -10.51 7.42
CA ALA A 89 -19.59 -11.17 7.84
C ALA A 89 -20.40 -10.37 8.87
N ALA A 90 -19.83 -9.36 9.48
CA ALA A 90 -20.52 -8.57 10.49
C ALA A 90 -21.52 -7.57 9.88
N ALA A 91 -22.67 -7.41 10.52
CA ALA A 91 -23.68 -6.43 10.08
C ALA A 91 -23.21 -4.97 10.18
N ARG A 92 -22.25 -4.68 11.06
CA ARG A 92 -21.60 -3.36 11.23
C ARG A 92 -20.11 -3.57 11.50
N ILE A 93 -19.30 -2.77 10.85
CA ILE A 93 -17.84 -2.81 11.00
C ILE A 93 -17.43 -1.67 11.92
N GLY A 94 -17.01 -2.03 13.14
CA GLY A 94 -16.54 -1.08 14.13
C GLY A 94 -15.05 -1.26 14.42
N GLU A 95 -14.42 -0.24 14.96
CA GLU A 95 -12.99 -0.20 15.23
C GLU A 95 -12.51 -1.37 16.12
N ASN A 96 -13.31 -1.73 17.15
CA ASN A 96 -12.98 -2.86 18.03
C ASN A 96 -12.97 -4.20 17.29
N LEU A 97 -13.92 -4.41 16.38
CA LEU A 97 -13.97 -5.61 15.56
C LEU A 97 -12.74 -5.70 14.64
N ILE A 98 -12.35 -4.58 14.02
CA ILE A 98 -11.16 -4.52 13.19
C ILE A 98 -9.92 -4.83 14.03
N LYS A 99 -9.72 -4.15 15.16
CA LYS A 99 -8.57 -4.36 16.05
C LYS A 99 -8.45 -5.80 16.54
N HIS A 100 -9.59 -6.45 16.84
CA HIS A 100 -9.60 -7.84 17.27
C HIS A 100 -9.10 -8.81 16.18
N ASN A 101 -9.36 -8.50 14.92
CA ASN A 101 -8.98 -9.35 13.79
C ASN A 101 -7.62 -9.02 13.17
N LEU A 102 -6.94 -7.96 13.62
CA LEU A 102 -5.59 -7.62 13.17
C LEU A 102 -4.55 -8.60 13.74
N VAL A 103 -3.65 -9.07 12.89
CA VAL A 103 -2.51 -9.92 13.26
C VAL A 103 -1.25 -9.07 13.34
N THR A 104 -0.64 -8.94 14.51
CA THR A 104 0.62 -8.23 14.70
C THR A 104 1.79 -9.17 14.46
N LEU A 105 2.72 -8.79 13.58
CA LEU A 105 3.90 -9.60 13.31
C LEU A 105 4.90 -9.50 14.48
N LYS A 106 5.32 -10.65 15.05
CA LYS A 106 6.30 -10.71 16.14
C LYS A 106 7.63 -10.05 15.81
N ARG A 107 8.01 -10.07 14.53
CA ARG A 107 9.28 -9.47 14.04
C ARG A 107 9.18 -7.97 13.77
N SER A 108 7.99 -7.38 13.88
CA SER A 108 7.79 -5.96 13.60
C SER A 108 6.58 -5.42 14.34
N ASN A 109 6.82 -4.76 15.47
CA ASN A 109 5.77 -4.16 16.31
C ASN A 109 5.00 -3.01 15.60
N TYR A 110 5.47 -2.56 14.45
CA TYR A 110 4.87 -1.46 13.68
C TYR A 110 4.09 -1.94 12.46
N LEU A 111 4.00 -3.27 12.25
CA LEU A 111 3.29 -3.86 11.12
C LEU A 111 2.23 -4.84 11.61
N THR A 112 0.99 -4.52 11.31
CA THR A 112 -0.15 -5.42 11.47
C THR A 112 -0.69 -5.84 10.11
N VAL A 113 -1.25 -7.02 10.02
CA VAL A 113 -1.77 -7.60 8.78
C VAL A 113 -3.21 -8.02 8.99
N LEU A 114 -4.04 -7.82 7.99
CA LEU A 114 -5.42 -8.28 7.92
C LEU A 114 -5.63 -9.04 6.61
N GLY A 115 -6.22 -10.21 6.67
CA GLY A 115 -6.48 -11.03 5.49
C GLY A 115 -7.30 -12.26 5.84
N LEU A 116 -7.59 -13.07 4.83
CA LEU A 116 -8.28 -14.35 4.99
C LEU A 116 -7.35 -15.43 5.53
N LEU A 117 -7.90 -16.32 6.36
CA LEU A 117 -7.21 -17.51 6.85
C LEU A 117 -7.18 -18.61 5.79
N LYS A 118 -6.30 -19.59 6.01
CA LYS A 118 -6.21 -20.78 5.18
C LYS A 118 -7.56 -21.54 5.16
N GLY A 119 -8.08 -21.78 3.98
CA GLY A 119 -9.36 -22.46 3.77
C GLY A 119 -10.56 -21.54 3.62
N GLU A 120 -10.42 -20.25 3.96
CA GLU A 120 -11.42 -19.25 3.62
C GLU A 120 -11.31 -18.85 2.14
N ASN A 121 -12.43 -18.44 1.56
CA ASN A 121 -12.54 -17.96 0.19
C ASN A 121 -13.82 -17.12 0.04
N GLU A 122 -14.05 -16.59 -1.15
CA GLU A 122 -15.23 -15.78 -1.46
C GLU A 122 -16.59 -16.45 -1.15
N TYR A 123 -16.67 -17.78 -1.18
CA TYR A 123 -17.90 -18.53 -0.86
C TYR A 123 -18.06 -18.84 0.63
N SER A 124 -17.00 -18.77 1.40
CA SER A 124 -17.04 -18.96 2.86
C SER A 124 -17.49 -17.71 3.61
N ILE A 125 -17.54 -16.57 2.91
CA ILE A 125 -17.91 -15.27 3.48
C ILE A 125 -19.31 -14.89 2.97
N PRO A 126 -20.23 -14.45 3.84
CA PRO A 126 -21.50 -13.91 3.39
C PRO A 126 -21.31 -12.73 2.42
N PRO A 127 -22.21 -12.52 1.47
CA PRO A 127 -22.16 -11.34 0.61
C PRO A 127 -22.12 -10.07 1.45
N PHE A 128 -21.17 -9.19 1.14
CA PHE A 128 -21.01 -7.90 1.80
C PHE A 128 -21.18 -6.75 0.79
N THR A 129 -21.48 -5.57 1.29
CA THR A 129 -21.82 -4.40 0.50
C THR A 129 -20.62 -3.46 0.31
N GLU A 130 -20.70 -2.59 -0.70
CA GLU A 130 -19.75 -1.49 -0.89
C GLU A 130 -19.63 -0.61 0.36
N LYS A 131 -20.75 -0.36 1.05
CA LYS A 131 -20.77 0.41 2.30
C LYS A 131 -19.91 -0.26 3.39
N GLN A 132 -19.99 -1.58 3.56
CA GLN A 132 -19.18 -2.31 4.52
C GLN A 132 -17.68 -2.25 4.13
N ALA A 133 -17.36 -2.31 2.84
CA ALA A 133 -15.99 -2.14 2.38
C ALA A 133 -15.45 -0.74 2.71
N ILE A 134 -16.25 0.32 2.52
CA ILE A 134 -15.89 1.70 2.91
C ILE A 134 -15.70 1.80 4.44
N GLU A 135 -16.66 1.27 5.23
CA GLU A 135 -16.56 1.27 6.70
C GLU A 135 -15.27 0.57 7.19
N LEU A 136 -14.86 -0.52 6.54
CA LEU A 136 -13.61 -1.20 6.84
C LEU A 136 -12.40 -0.30 6.53
N LEU A 137 -12.33 0.27 5.34
CA LEU A 137 -11.18 1.10 4.93
C LEU A 137 -11.04 2.35 5.79
N ASP A 138 -12.16 3.01 6.11
CA ASP A 138 -12.18 4.15 7.02
C ASP A 138 -11.72 3.77 8.44
N GLY A 139 -12.19 2.63 8.93
CA GLY A 139 -11.74 2.10 10.22
C GLY A 139 -10.25 1.79 10.26
N LEU A 140 -9.68 1.26 9.16
CA LEU A 140 -8.24 1.02 9.05
C LEU A 140 -7.44 2.34 9.08
N ARG A 141 -7.93 3.39 8.39
CA ARG A 141 -7.31 4.74 8.41
C ARG A 141 -7.32 5.37 9.80
N GLN A 142 -8.35 5.09 10.62
CA GLN A 142 -8.43 5.57 12.00
C GLN A 142 -7.44 4.85 12.93
N ILE A 143 -7.14 3.57 12.65
CA ILE A 143 -6.26 2.74 13.50
C ILE A 143 -4.77 3.01 13.19
N ALA A 144 -4.41 3.21 11.94
CA ALA A 144 -3.01 3.44 11.56
C ALA A 144 -2.86 4.54 10.50
N PRO A 145 -1.79 5.36 10.60
CA PRO A 145 -1.52 6.42 9.63
C PRO A 145 -1.20 5.88 8.23
N TYR A 146 -0.67 4.67 8.12
CA TYR A 146 -0.35 4.06 6.83
C TYR A 146 -1.14 2.79 6.61
N VAL A 147 -1.91 2.75 5.51
CA VAL A 147 -2.67 1.57 5.09
C VAL A 147 -2.20 1.16 3.71
N ILE A 148 -1.68 -0.06 3.59
CA ILE A 148 -1.28 -0.65 2.31
C ILE A 148 -2.31 -1.72 1.97
N VAL A 149 -2.94 -1.60 0.82
CA VAL A 149 -3.97 -2.54 0.36
C VAL A 149 -3.42 -3.36 -0.81
N ASP A 150 -3.28 -4.67 -0.61
CA ASP A 150 -2.95 -5.63 -1.67
C ASP A 150 -4.23 -6.09 -2.35
N CYS A 151 -4.57 -5.47 -3.47
CA CYS A 151 -5.82 -5.71 -4.19
C CYS A 151 -5.78 -7.02 -4.99
N GLY A 152 -6.94 -7.69 -5.07
CA GLY A 152 -7.16 -8.77 -6.02
C GLY A 152 -7.00 -8.32 -7.47
N SER A 153 -6.93 -9.29 -8.38
CA SER A 153 -6.84 -8.98 -9.82
C SER A 153 -8.20 -8.81 -10.49
N TYR A 154 -9.28 -9.34 -9.92
CA TYR A 154 -10.63 -9.36 -10.50
C TYR A 154 -11.51 -8.23 -9.98
N ILE A 155 -11.28 -7.01 -10.43
CA ILE A 155 -11.99 -5.81 -9.92
C ILE A 155 -13.51 -5.91 -10.08
N ALA A 156 -14.00 -6.50 -11.17
CA ALA A 156 -15.44 -6.58 -11.46
C ALA A 156 -16.23 -7.40 -10.43
N ASN A 157 -15.59 -8.37 -9.79
CA ASN A 157 -16.22 -9.29 -8.83
C ASN A 157 -15.65 -9.14 -7.40
N ASP A 158 -14.70 -8.25 -7.19
CA ASP A 158 -14.05 -8.01 -5.91
C ASP A 158 -14.38 -6.60 -5.42
N ILE A 159 -15.50 -6.50 -4.68
CA ILE A 159 -16.00 -5.24 -4.13
C ILE A 159 -14.94 -4.55 -3.27
N LEU A 160 -14.22 -5.30 -2.43
CA LEU A 160 -13.23 -4.72 -1.51
C LEU A 160 -12.06 -4.09 -2.28
N SER A 161 -11.51 -4.79 -3.27
CA SER A 161 -10.47 -4.24 -4.12
C SER A 161 -10.96 -3.07 -4.97
N ALA A 162 -12.18 -3.13 -5.50
CA ALA A 162 -12.77 -2.03 -6.26
C ALA A 162 -12.89 -0.77 -5.41
N VAL A 163 -13.45 -0.89 -4.19
CA VAL A 163 -13.58 0.23 -3.25
C VAL A 163 -12.21 0.75 -2.83
N ALA A 164 -11.24 -0.14 -2.56
CA ALA A 164 -9.90 0.29 -2.21
C ALA A 164 -9.22 1.11 -3.32
N LEU A 165 -9.44 0.78 -4.58
CA LEU A 165 -8.92 1.57 -5.71
C LEU A 165 -9.59 2.94 -5.82
N MET A 166 -10.86 3.07 -5.44
CA MET A 166 -11.58 4.35 -5.43
C MET A 166 -11.15 5.23 -4.25
N GLU A 167 -11.06 4.65 -3.05
CA GLU A 167 -10.83 5.37 -1.81
C GLU A 167 -9.35 5.65 -1.51
N ALA A 168 -8.41 4.90 -2.11
CA ALA A 168 -6.98 5.10 -1.85
C ALA A 168 -6.48 6.48 -2.29
N ASP A 169 -5.56 7.05 -1.53
CA ASP A 169 -4.89 8.32 -1.86
C ASP A 169 -3.93 8.17 -3.03
N SER A 170 -3.40 6.96 -3.20
CA SER A 170 -2.51 6.60 -4.32
C SER A 170 -2.75 5.15 -4.74
N VAL A 171 -2.60 4.89 -6.03
CA VAL A 171 -2.73 3.53 -6.59
C VAL A 171 -1.44 3.15 -7.32
N LEU A 172 -0.83 2.06 -6.92
CA LEU A 172 0.33 1.49 -7.59
C LEU A 172 -0.11 0.37 -8.53
N ARG A 173 -0.06 0.64 -9.84
CA ARG A 173 -0.49 -0.29 -10.87
C ARG A 173 0.68 -1.06 -11.46
N LEU A 174 0.79 -2.37 -11.16
CA LEU A 174 1.87 -3.23 -11.60
C LEU A 174 1.50 -4.02 -12.86
N ALA A 175 2.41 -4.06 -13.82
CA ALA A 175 2.33 -4.89 -15.01
C ALA A 175 3.63 -5.67 -15.22
N ASN A 176 3.54 -6.93 -15.64
CA ASN A 176 4.69 -7.57 -16.26
C ASN A 176 4.88 -7.08 -17.70
N CYS A 177 6.10 -7.17 -18.22
CA CYS A 177 6.39 -6.86 -19.62
C CYS A 177 6.10 -8.07 -20.52
N ASP A 178 4.89 -8.64 -20.45
CA ASP A 178 4.45 -9.81 -21.21
C ASP A 178 3.08 -9.58 -21.87
N LEU A 179 2.74 -10.45 -22.83
CA LEU A 179 1.48 -10.37 -23.57
C LEU A 179 0.26 -10.61 -22.66
N LYS A 180 0.40 -11.43 -21.61
CA LYS A 180 -0.66 -11.71 -20.66
C LYS A 180 -1.06 -10.44 -19.89
N SER A 181 -0.08 -9.66 -19.44
CA SER A 181 -0.33 -8.39 -18.77
C SER A 181 -0.94 -7.35 -19.71
N ILE A 182 -0.49 -7.30 -20.97
CA ILE A 182 -1.07 -6.40 -21.99
C ILE A 182 -2.54 -6.78 -22.23
N SER A 183 -2.83 -8.05 -22.43
CA SER A 183 -4.20 -8.56 -22.62
C SER A 183 -5.08 -8.25 -21.40
N TYR A 184 -4.58 -8.53 -20.19
CA TYR A 184 -5.27 -8.22 -18.94
C TYR A 184 -5.66 -6.75 -18.86
N PHE A 185 -4.71 -5.83 -19.04
CA PHE A 185 -5.02 -4.40 -18.96
C PHE A 185 -5.91 -3.91 -20.09
N SER A 186 -5.80 -4.48 -21.28
CA SER A 186 -6.72 -4.18 -22.38
C SER A 186 -8.17 -4.49 -22.03
N SER A 187 -8.38 -5.55 -21.22
CA SER A 187 -9.70 -5.97 -20.76
C SER A 187 -10.18 -5.24 -19.52
N GLN A 188 -9.28 -4.92 -18.57
CA GLN A 188 -9.67 -4.33 -17.28
C GLN A 188 -9.74 -2.80 -17.30
N LEU A 189 -8.86 -2.11 -18.06
CA LEU A 189 -8.85 -0.65 -18.09
C LEU A 189 -10.15 0.00 -18.57
N PRO A 190 -10.94 -0.59 -19.49
CA PRO A 190 -12.25 -0.05 -19.84
C PRO A 190 -13.21 0.05 -18.65
N LEU A 191 -13.08 -0.82 -17.62
CA LEU A 191 -13.89 -0.78 -16.40
C LEU A 191 -13.52 0.40 -15.50
N LEU A 192 -12.31 0.96 -15.66
CA LEU A 192 -11.74 2.03 -14.84
C LEU A 192 -11.76 3.39 -15.56
N LYS A 193 -12.71 3.61 -16.48
CA LYS A 193 -12.77 4.89 -17.26
C LYS A 193 -13.56 5.98 -16.55
N ASP A 194 -14.41 5.62 -15.59
CA ASP A 194 -15.22 6.60 -14.87
C ASP A 194 -14.35 7.51 -14.01
N ALA A 195 -14.80 8.74 -13.81
CA ALA A 195 -14.10 9.76 -13.00
C ALA A 195 -13.82 9.29 -11.56
N LYS A 196 -14.65 8.38 -11.03
CA LYS A 196 -14.48 7.79 -9.68
C LYS A 196 -13.15 7.07 -9.47
N TRP A 197 -12.47 6.64 -10.56
CA TRP A 197 -11.21 5.91 -10.47
C TRP A 197 -9.98 6.81 -10.44
N ASP A 198 -10.13 8.09 -10.60
CA ASP A 198 -9.08 9.12 -10.58
C ASP A 198 -7.74 8.64 -11.19
N ALA A 199 -7.53 8.97 -12.47
CA ALA A 199 -6.35 8.52 -13.21
C ALA A 199 -5.05 9.15 -12.69
N ASP A 200 -5.12 10.33 -12.07
CA ASP A 200 -3.95 11.12 -11.67
C ASP A 200 -3.26 10.51 -10.43
N LYS A 201 -4.03 9.84 -9.56
CA LYS A 201 -3.48 9.12 -8.40
C LYS A 201 -2.83 7.77 -8.75
N GLN A 202 -2.82 7.36 -10.04
CA GLN A 202 -2.33 6.04 -10.46
C GLN A 202 -0.89 6.08 -10.97
N TYR A 203 0.00 5.44 -10.23
CA TYR A 203 1.40 5.23 -10.63
C TYR A 203 1.57 3.91 -11.37
N LYS A 204 2.16 3.95 -12.57
CA LYS A 204 2.35 2.78 -13.43
C LYS A 204 3.75 2.21 -13.24
N VAL A 205 3.85 0.92 -12.97
CA VAL A 205 5.10 0.22 -12.68
C VAL A 205 5.24 -1.02 -13.53
N ALA A 206 6.37 -1.15 -14.21
CA ALA A 206 6.75 -2.39 -14.87
C ALA A 206 7.49 -3.30 -13.88
N ALA A 207 6.86 -4.43 -13.54
CA ALA A 207 7.48 -5.45 -12.71
C ALA A 207 8.39 -6.34 -13.58
N LYS A 208 9.50 -6.81 -13.00
CA LYS A 208 10.44 -7.73 -13.66
C LYS A 208 10.95 -7.24 -15.03
N ALA A 209 11.12 -5.93 -15.19
CA ALA A 209 11.73 -5.37 -16.40
C ALA A 209 13.19 -5.83 -16.51
N VAL A 210 13.46 -6.75 -17.43
CA VAL A 210 14.83 -7.12 -17.82
C VAL A 210 15.21 -6.21 -18.99
N PRO A 211 16.42 -5.66 -19.03
CA PRO A 211 16.88 -4.88 -20.17
C PRO A 211 16.95 -5.77 -21.44
N HIS A 212 15.88 -5.78 -22.24
CA HIS A 212 15.83 -6.50 -23.52
C HIS A 212 15.28 -5.55 -24.59
N PRO A 213 15.75 -5.58 -25.86
CA PRO A 213 15.30 -4.68 -26.92
C PRO A 213 13.79 -4.67 -27.14
N THR A 214 13.13 -5.80 -26.95
CA THR A 214 11.66 -5.94 -27.08
C THR A 214 10.90 -5.29 -25.92
N HIS A 215 11.52 -5.08 -24.75
CA HIS A 215 10.89 -4.43 -23.60
C HIS A 215 10.65 -2.92 -23.81
N ARG A 216 11.43 -2.25 -24.67
CA ARG A 216 11.18 -0.85 -25.02
C ARG A 216 9.79 -0.63 -25.61
N LYS A 217 9.24 -1.58 -26.37
CA LYS A 217 7.89 -1.48 -26.94
C LYS A 217 6.78 -1.65 -25.88
N CYS A 218 6.99 -2.49 -24.89
CA CYS A 218 6.05 -2.62 -23.75
C CYS A 218 6.03 -1.35 -22.92
N VAL A 219 7.20 -0.79 -22.63
CA VAL A 219 7.37 0.45 -21.88
C VAL A 219 6.67 1.62 -22.59
N GLY A 220 6.83 1.79 -23.90
CA GLY A 220 6.22 2.86 -24.67
C GLY A 220 4.68 2.83 -24.70
N ARG A 221 4.06 1.65 -24.63
CA ARG A 221 2.60 1.49 -24.55
C ARG A 221 2.02 1.72 -23.16
N TYR A 222 2.82 1.54 -22.10
CA TYR A 222 2.36 1.64 -20.73
C TYR A 222 2.41 3.06 -20.14
N GLY A 223 2.98 4.02 -20.86
CA GLY A 223 3.01 5.45 -20.54
C GLY A 223 4.39 5.98 -20.14
N LYS A 224 4.51 7.32 -20.07
CA LYS A 224 5.79 8.05 -19.98
C LYS A 224 6.55 7.94 -18.64
N ARG A 225 5.97 7.37 -17.58
CA ARG A 225 6.63 7.18 -16.27
C ARG A 225 6.60 5.72 -15.88
N ILE A 226 7.72 5.04 -16.08
CA ILE A 226 7.92 3.66 -15.64
C ILE A 226 9.19 3.62 -14.83
N THR A 227 9.03 3.25 -13.57
CA THR A 227 10.13 2.95 -12.64
C THR A 227 10.23 1.44 -12.44
N THR A 228 11.40 0.93 -12.14
CA THR A 228 11.57 -0.49 -11.80
C THR A 228 11.02 -0.75 -10.39
N THR A 229 10.59 -1.98 -10.11
CA THR A 229 9.95 -2.36 -8.82
C THR A 229 10.78 -2.00 -7.58
N ARG A 230 12.10 -1.93 -7.69
CA ARG A 230 12.97 -1.56 -6.55
C ARG A 230 12.95 -0.06 -6.30
N GLU A 231 13.15 0.73 -7.34
CA GLU A 231 13.13 2.20 -7.28
C GLU A 231 11.75 2.73 -6.89
N THR A 232 10.68 2.05 -7.34
CA THR A 232 9.30 2.46 -7.03
C THR A 232 8.92 2.19 -5.59
N ALA A 233 9.35 1.06 -5.01
CA ALA A 233 9.08 0.80 -3.60
C ALA A 233 9.72 1.87 -2.71
N GLU A 234 10.94 2.31 -3.05
CA GLU A 234 11.64 3.40 -2.37
C GLU A 234 10.98 4.75 -2.63
N ALA A 235 10.66 5.08 -3.87
CA ALA A 235 10.00 6.34 -4.24
C ALA A 235 8.58 6.45 -3.67
N THR A 236 7.81 5.36 -3.65
CA THR A 236 6.46 5.36 -3.09
C THR A 236 6.48 5.49 -1.58
N ALA A 237 7.45 4.86 -0.90
CA ALA A 237 7.64 5.05 0.53
C ALA A 237 8.04 6.50 0.88
N VAL A 238 8.76 7.17 -0.01
CA VAL A 238 9.14 8.59 0.11
C VAL A 238 7.98 9.53 -0.24
N SER A 239 7.15 9.19 -1.23
CA SER A 239 6.02 10.03 -1.65
C SER A 239 4.79 9.93 -0.75
N LEU A 240 4.71 8.89 0.08
CA LEU A 240 3.72 8.79 1.16
C LEU A 240 4.13 9.61 2.39
N VAL A 241 5.38 10.11 2.42
CA VAL A 241 5.82 11.13 3.37
C VAL A 241 5.67 12.46 2.62
N PRO A 242 4.81 13.39 3.03
CA PRO A 242 4.69 14.69 2.36
C PRO A 242 6.04 15.39 2.40
N ILE A 243 6.57 15.69 1.23
CA ILE A 243 7.61 16.71 1.13
C ILE A 243 6.86 18.01 1.38
N GLY A 244 7.14 18.65 2.53
CA GLY A 244 6.60 19.96 2.82
C GLY A 244 6.82 20.85 1.60
N GLY A 245 5.72 21.21 0.94
CA GLY A 245 5.74 22.21 -0.10
C GLY A 245 5.80 23.57 0.56
N ASP A 246 6.65 24.40 0.04
CA ASP A 246 6.74 25.83 0.29
C ASP A 246 5.40 26.52 -0.02
#